data_2bcd810c9ce1a77996def7aa976fb351
#
_entry.id   2bcd810c9ce1a77996def7aa976fb351
#
_cell.length_a   1.000
_cell.length_b   1.000
_cell.length_c   1.000
_cell.angle_alpha   90.00
_cell.angle_beta   90.00
_cell.angle_gamma   90.00
#
_symmetry.space_group_name_H-M   'P 1'
#
loop_
_entity.id
_entity.type
_entity.pdbx_description
1 polymer ?
#
loop_
_entity_poly.entity_id
_entity_poly.type
_entity_poly.pdbx_seq_one_letter_code
_entity_poly.pdbx_strand_id
1 'polypeptide(L)'
;MTALLIFAGFSTVFCLAQDSINSSENWPGFRGTGNSVSNANTAPIEWSPNRNIAWKANTPGYGQSSPVVWNNQVFVTSIEGASKENLLVHALGISNGTIGWSRTFTSSQKGRNNPMMSRAAPTPVVDEKAIYAFFESGDLIALSHSGETLWKTSLASETNELKNNHGLGCSPAQTSNCVILLIDHAGPSFMMAINKKTGEKVWKTTRASRSSWTSPTIATIKNREVVVASSSGSLDVYDAATGKSISTYGGLTGNTIPSPCVVDDKILIGSGENRMNQNLAASRESNCCITLKPDNSEHSLTATWKSKKVISHHASPIGYKDHAYFIDKTGILYCLNIHNGEERYSMRLPNQQWATPVAAANNIYLFGKEGVTTVIEAGPEWKLVSTNRIWSEDTAAQRQEASRKAAKAEDEKRSSSGENPSRGNPTGGRSRGPGGGPPLPAAELEATRYSAVGDVIYGAAIVNNAIFIRSGNEVFCIRNANISGVKK
;
A
#
# COMPACT_ATOMS: atom_id res chain seq x y z
N MET A 1 -80.10 -9.78 -11.54
CA MET A 1 -78.97 -8.92 -12.08
C MET A 1 -78.06 -8.56 -10.95
N THR A 2 -77.02 -9.30 -10.75
CA THR A 2 -76.07 -9.13 -9.64
C THR A 2 -74.77 -8.56 -10.20
N ALA A 3 -74.42 -7.37 -9.86
CA ALA A 3 -73.23 -6.68 -10.31
C ALA A 3 -72.01 -7.11 -9.46
N LEU A 4 -71.00 -7.67 -10.09
CA LEU A 4 -69.73 -8.06 -9.48
C LEU A 4 -68.74 -6.90 -9.57
N LEU A 5 -68.36 -6.31 -8.45
CA LEU A 5 -67.35 -5.28 -8.34
C LEU A 5 -65.95 -5.96 -8.20
N ILE A 6 -65.09 -5.81 -9.20
CA ILE A 6 -63.69 -6.23 -9.16
C ILE A 6 -62.86 -5.08 -8.61
N PHE A 7 -62.26 -5.25 -7.41
CA PHE A 7 -61.24 -4.35 -6.85
C PHE A 7 -59.87 -4.75 -7.46
N ALA A 8 -59.34 -3.88 -8.29
CA ALA A 8 -57.96 -3.98 -8.73
C ALA A 8 -57.03 -3.32 -7.70
N GLY A 9 -56.33 -4.12 -6.90
CA GLY A 9 -55.29 -3.65 -6.00
C GLY A 9 -54.05 -3.23 -6.77
N PHE A 10 -53.73 -1.95 -6.83
CA PHE A 10 -52.44 -1.45 -7.29
C PHE A 10 -51.38 -1.65 -6.19
N SER A 11 -50.54 -2.68 -6.34
CA SER A 11 -49.31 -2.80 -5.54
C SER A 11 -48.27 -1.84 -6.13
N THR A 12 -48.06 -0.70 -5.46
CA THR A 12 -46.91 0.17 -5.73
C THR A 12 -45.65 -0.51 -5.22
N VAL A 13 -44.90 -1.11 -6.12
CA VAL A 13 -43.53 -1.57 -5.87
C VAL A 13 -42.68 -0.29 -5.75
N PHE A 14 -42.31 0.08 -4.54
CA PHE A 14 -41.22 1.04 -4.31
C PHE A 14 -39.92 0.42 -4.79
N CYS A 15 -39.54 0.73 -6.01
CA CYS A 15 -38.20 0.50 -6.49
C CYS A 15 -37.30 1.55 -5.79
N LEU A 16 -36.63 1.15 -4.71
CA LEU A 16 -35.51 1.92 -4.16
C LEU A 16 -34.49 1.99 -5.29
N ALA A 17 -34.30 3.18 -5.84
CA ALA A 17 -33.23 3.47 -6.77
C ALA A 17 -31.91 3.14 -6.05
N GLN A 18 -31.37 1.99 -6.33
CA GLN A 18 -30.03 1.60 -5.93
C GLN A 18 -29.10 2.47 -6.76
N ASP A 19 -28.50 3.51 -6.15
CA ASP A 19 -27.46 4.31 -6.78
C ASP A 19 -26.37 3.35 -7.25
N SER A 20 -26.43 2.97 -8.51
CA SER A 20 -25.39 2.17 -9.16
C SER A 20 -24.15 3.02 -9.20
N ILE A 21 -23.16 2.71 -8.34
CA ILE A 21 -21.80 3.21 -8.50
C ILE A 21 -21.38 2.78 -9.90
N ASN A 22 -21.15 3.76 -10.76
CA ASN A 22 -20.82 3.53 -12.15
C ASN A 22 -19.61 2.58 -12.24
N SER A 23 -19.79 1.41 -12.79
CA SER A 23 -18.86 0.28 -12.75
C SER A 23 -17.54 0.51 -13.53
N SER A 24 -17.34 1.70 -14.07
CA SER A 24 -16.20 2.03 -14.93
C SER A 24 -14.89 2.34 -14.20
N GLU A 25 -14.92 2.51 -12.87
CA GLU A 25 -13.71 2.80 -12.10
C GLU A 25 -13.43 1.72 -11.09
N ASN A 26 -12.30 1.04 -11.27
CA ASN A 26 -11.80 0.02 -10.37
C ASN A 26 -10.48 0.47 -9.76
N TRP A 27 -10.14 -0.07 -8.60
CA TRP A 27 -8.84 0.11 -7.94
C TRP A 27 -8.18 -1.27 -7.81
N PRO A 28 -7.52 -1.76 -8.89
CA PRO A 28 -7.25 -3.19 -9.08
C PRO A 28 -6.05 -3.73 -8.30
N GLY A 29 -5.34 -2.91 -7.53
CA GLY A 29 -4.15 -3.36 -6.80
C GLY A 29 -3.56 -2.29 -5.90
N PHE A 30 -2.36 -2.54 -5.42
CA PHE A 30 -1.61 -1.56 -4.63
C PHE A 30 -1.38 -0.29 -5.44
N ARG A 31 -1.86 0.85 -4.92
CA ARG A 31 -1.83 2.14 -5.60
C ARG A 31 -2.63 2.16 -6.92
N GLY A 32 -3.75 1.43 -6.96
CA GLY A 32 -4.59 1.32 -8.15
C GLY A 32 -3.90 0.58 -9.29
N THR A 33 -3.58 1.26 -10.38
CA THR A 33 -2.78 0.73 -11.49
C THR A 33 -1.26 0.87 -11.25
N GLY A 34 -0.83 1.24 -10.03
CA GLY A 34 0.57 1.36 -9.65
C GLY A 34 1.09 2.80 -9.53
N ASN A 35 0.31 3.81 -9.87
CA ASN A 35 0.69 5.23 -9.85
C ASN A 35 0.00 6.07 -8.76
N SER A 36 -0.96 5.50 -8.02
CA SER A 36 -1.78 6.21 -7.00
C SER A 36 -2.64 7.34 -7.57
N VAL A 37 -3.03 7.26 -8.81
CA VAL A 37 -3.93 8.24 -9.44
C VAL A 37 -5.28 7.60 -9.71
N SER A 38 -6.34 8.20 -9.20
CA SER A 38 -7.72 7.82 -9.49
C SER A 38 -8.25 8.62 -10.67
N ASN A 39 -9.02 7.96 -11.53
CA ASN A 39 -9.75 8.61 -12.62
C ASN A 39 -11.06 9.27 -12.14
N ALA A 40 -11.36 9.23 -10.84
CA ALA A 40 -12.55 9.83 -10.27
C ALA A 40 -12.60 11.33 -10.55
N ASN A 41 -13.70 11.79 -11.14
CA ASN A 41 -13.93 13.22 -11.40
C ASN A 41 -14.33 13.98 -10.13
N THR A 42 -14.83 13.25 -9.12
CA THR A 42 -15.21 13.77 -7.81
C THR A 42 -14.75 12.82 -6.71
N ALA A 43 -14.39 13.37 -5.57
CA ALA A 43 -14.09 12.59 -4.37
C ALA A 43 -14.44 13.42 -3.12
N PRO A 44 -14.80 12.78 -1.99
CA PRO A 44 -15.07 13.50 -0.76
C PRO A 44 -13.86 14.33 -0.32
N ILE A 45 -14.06 15.58 0.00
CA ILE A 45 -13.02 16.48 0.53
C ILE A 45 -13.20 16.79 2.00
N GLU A 46 -14.41 16.55 2.56
CA GLU A 46 -14.72 16.80 3.96
C GLU A 46 -15.38 15.59 4.62
N TRP A 47 -14.85 15.16 5.76
CA TRP A 47 -15.46 14.16 6.64
C TRP A 47 -14.98 14.32 8.08
N SER A 48 -15.74 13.73 8.99
CA SER A 48 -15.39 13.60 10.39
C SER A 48 -15.96 12.28 10.93
N PRO A 49 -15.66 11.85 12.15
CA PRO A 49 -16.23 10.63 12.72
C PRO A 49 -17.77 10.53 12.63
N ASN A 50 -18.45 11.68 12.57
CA ASN A 50 -19.91 11.77 12.56
C ASN A 50 -20.46 12.34 11.23
N ARG A 51 -19.63 12.53 10.21
CA ARG A 51 -20.05 13.14 8.93
C ARG A 51 -19.36 12.44 7.77
N ASN A 52 -20.12 12.05 6.75
CA ASN A 52 -19.63 11.47 5.51
C ASN A 52 -18.92 10.11 5.67
N ILE A 53 -18.98 9.45 6.83
CA ILE A 53 -18.63 8.03 6.96
C ILE A 53 -19.86 7.24 6.56
N ALA A 54 -19.88 6.73 5.33
CA ALA A 54 -21.02 5.99 4.79
C ALA A 54 -21.21 4.65 5.50
N TRP A 55 -20.08 3.96 5.79
CA TRP A 55 -20.06 2.76 6.60
C TRP A 55 -18.66 2.49 7.17
N LYS A 56 -18.65 1.68 8.23
CA LYS A 56 -17.48 1.10 8.85
C LYS A 56 -17.73 -0.40 9.01
N ALA A 57 -16.77 -1.22 8.64
CA ALA A 57 -16.82 -2.67 8.77
C ALA A 57 -15.61 -3.19 9.53
N ASN A 58 -15.83 -4.24 10.35
CA ASN A 58 -14.75 -4.98 11.00
C ASN A 58 -14.57 -6.32 10.27
N THR A 59 -13.34 -6.62 9.86
CA THR A 59 -12.98 -7.90 9.24
C THR A 59 -12.33 -8.81 10.28
N PRO A 60 -12.54 -10.14 10.20
CA PRO A 60 -11.77 -11.10 10.99
C PRO A 60 -10.26 -10.95 10.77
N GLY A 61 -9.50 -11.21 11.79
CA GLY A 61 -8.04 -11.12 11.76
C GLY A 61 -7.51 -9.69 11.70
N TYR A 62 -6.22 -9.57 11.45
CA TYR A 62 -5.52 -8.29 11.30
C TYR A 62 -4.78 -8.23 9.97
N GLY A 63 -4.79 -7.09 9.29
CA GLY A 63 -4.09 -6.95 8.03
C GLY A 63 -3.70 -5.52 7.69
N GLN A 64 -2.65 -5.43 6.87
CA GLN A 64 -2.03 -4.18 6.44
C GLN A 64 -2.19 -3.91 4.93
N SER A 65 -2.87 -4.82 4.19
CA SER A 65 -3.15 -4.62 2.77
C SER A 65 -4.02 -3.38 2.55
N SER A 66 -3.76 -2.64 1.48
CA SER A 66 -4.68 -1.60 1.03
C SER A 66 -6.00 -2.23 0.55
N PRO A 67 -7.13 -1.52 0.63
CA PRO A 67 -8.35 -1.96 -0.05
C PRO A 67 -8.14 -2.00 -1.57
N VAL A 68 -8.63 -3.04 -2.23
CA VAL A 68 -8.79 -3.07 -3.68
C VAL A 68 -10.27 -3.13 -4.03
N VAL A 69 -10.65 -2.51 -5.13
CA VAL A 69 -12.05 -2.34 -5.51
C VAL A 69 -12.25 -2.85 -6.92
N TRP A 70 -13.25 -3.70 -7.08
CA TRP A 70 -13.70 -4.18 -8.39
C TRP A 70 -15.23 -4.26 -8.43
N ASN A 71 -15.82 -3.56 -9.36
CA ASN A 71 -17.28 -3.45 -9.46
C ASN A 71 -17.92 -3.07 -8.10
N ASN A 72 -18.77 -3.93 -7.56
CA ASN A 72 -19.51 -3.68 -6.32
C ASN A 72 -18.86 -4.28 -5.07
N GLN A 73 -17.58 -4.64 -5.12
CA GLN A 73 -16.88 -5.30 -4.02
C GLN A 73 -15.58 -4.59 -3.64
N VAL A 74 -15.31 -4.61 -2.34
CA VAL A 74 -14.02 -4.18 -1.75
C VAL A 74 -13.36 -5.43 -1.17
N PHE A 75 -12.10 -5.68 -1.55
CA PHE A 75 -11.35 -6.83 -1.07
C PHE A 75 -10.19 -6.40 -0.18
N VAL A 76 -9.98 -7.14 0.90
CA VAL A 76 -8.86 -6.99 1.81
C VAL A 76 -8.38 -8.35 2.30
N THR A 77 -7.12 -8.43 2.72
CA THR A 77 -6.53 -9.65 3.28
C THR A 77 -6.20 -9.47 4.75
N SER A 78 -6.26 -10.53 5.53
CA SER A 78 -5.83 -10.53 6.94
C SER A 78 -5.20 -11.85 7.32
N ILE A 79 -4.61 -11.91 8.52
CA ILE A 79 -4.07 -13.12 9.13
C ILE A 79 -4.63 -13.29 10.53
N GLU A 80 -4.71 -14.53 10.97
CA GLU A 80 -5.01 -14.93 12.36
C GLU A 80 -4.02 -15.96 12.84
N GLY A 81 -3.96 -16.10 14.19
CA GLY A 81 -3.13 -17.06 14.88
C GLY A 81 -1.75 -16.51 15.29
N ALA A 82 -1.20 -17.10 16.36
CA ALA A 82 0.07 -16.68 16.95
C ALA A 82 1.27 -16.89 16.02
N SER A 83 1.16 -17.85 15.09
CA SER A 83 2.18 -18.17 14.08
C SER A 83 1.72 -17.80 12.66
N LYS A 84 0.73 -16.91 12.52
CA LYS A 84 0.14 -16.51 11.22
C LYS A 84 -0.39 -17.71 10.42
N GLU A 85 -0.90 -18.71 11.13
CA GLU A 85 -1.33 -19.98 10.54
C GLU A 85 -2.54 -19.88 9.63
N ASN A 86 -3.39 -18.84 9.82
CA ASN A 86 -4.59 -18.62 9.02
C ASN A 86 -4.43 -17.39 8.14
N LEU A 87 -4.58 -17.59 6.84
CA LEU A 87 -4.57 -16.55 5.80
C LEU A 87 -6.02 -16.30 5.38
N LEU A 88 -6.48 -15.06 5.44
CA LEU A 88 -7.87 -14.73 5.18
C LEU A 88 -7.99 -13.74 4.01
N VAL A 89 -9.01 -13.94 3.19
CA VAL A 89 -9.44 -13.01 2.14
C VAL A 89 -10.91 -12.67 2.37
N HIS A 90 -11.23 -11.40 2.34
CA HIS A 90 -12.58 -10.89 2.58
C HIS A 90 -13.07 -10.09 1.39
N ALA A 91 -14.35 -10.28 1.03
CA ALA A 91 -15.08 -9.42 0.11
C ALA A 91 -16.21 -8.71 0.85
N LEU A 92 -16.22 -7.39 0.76
CA LEU A 92 -17.23 -6.52 1.35
C LEU A 92 -18.05 -5.86 0.23
N GLY A 93 -19.33 -5.68 0.47
CA GLY A 93 -20.19 -4.89 -0.42
C GLY A 93 -19.78 -3.42 -0.43
N ILE A 94 -19.57 -2.84 -1.61
CA ILE A 94 -19.12 -1.45 -1.76
C ILE A 94 -20.11 -0.43 -1.20
N SER A 95 -21.41 -0.75 -1.20
CA SER A 95 -22.49 0.14 -0.77
C SER A 95 -22.64 0.26 0.75
N ASN A 96 -22.45 -0.84 1.47
CA ASN A 96 -22.81 -0.97 2.89
C ASN A 96 -21.74 -1.61 3.79
N GLY A 97 -20.61 -2.07 3.22
CA GLY A 97 -19.53 -2.71 3.98
C GLY A 97 -19.86 -4.11 4.53
N THR A 98 -21.02 -4.69 4.15
CA THR A 98 -21.38 -6.04 4.58
C THR A 98 -20.39 -7.05 4.01
N ILE A 99 -19.87 -7.94 4.85
CA ILE A 99 -19.00 -9.03 4.39
C ILE A 99 -19.88 -10.03 3.61
N GLY A 100 -19.71 -10.07 2.30
CA GLY A 100 -20.39 -11.01 1.41
C GLY A 100 -19.83 -12.43 1.56
N TRP A 101 -18.49 -12.51 1.71
CA TRP A 101 -17.82 -13.77 2.02
C TRP A 101 -16.44 -13.53 2.65
N SER A 102 -15.99 -14.53 3.39
CA SER A 102 -14.62 -14.68 3.89
C SER A 102 -14.10 -16.06 3.57
N ARG A 103 -12.83 -16.19 3.21
CA ARG A 103 -12.16 -17.48 2.99
C ARG A 103 -10.91 -17.56 3.82
N THR A 104 -10.73 -18.72 4.45
CA THR A 104 -9.56 -19.00 5.29
C THR A 104 -8.74 -20.13 4.68
N PHE A 105 -7.42 -19.93 4.67
CA PHE A 105 -6.46 -20.90 4.15
C PHE A 105 -5.37 -21.13 5.19
N THR A 106 -4.87 -22.36 5.26
CA THR A 106 -3.70 -22.66 6.08
C THR A 106 -2.44 -22.14 5.40
N SER A 107 -1.62 -21.42 6.15
CA SER A 107 -0.33 -20.92 5.71
C SER A 107 0.65 -22.05 5.44
N SER A 108 1.37 -22.00 4.33
CA SER A 108 2.42 -22.99 4.02
C SER A 108 3.66 -22.82 4.89
N GLN A 109 3.90 -21.63 5.43
CA GLN A 109 5.01 -21.33 6.33
C GLN A 109 4.50 -20.57 7.55
N LYS A 110 4.90 -21.04 8.73
CA LYS A 110 4.61 -20.34 9.99
C LYS A 110 5.58 -19.18 10.17
N GLY A 111 5.08 -18.07 10.72
CA GLY A 111 5.86 -16.87 10.98
C GLY A 111 5.49 -16.23 12.30
N ARG A 112 6.32 -15.34 12.81
CA ARG A 112 5.99 -14.59 14.03
C ARG A 112 4.89 -13.57 13.74
N ASN A 113 3.86 -13.57 14.56
CA ASN A 113 2.79 -12.57 14.51
C ASN A 113 3.01 -11.52 15.61
N ASN A 114 3.69 -10.44 15.27
CA ASN A 114 3.92 -9.33 16.19
C ASN A 114 3.81 -7.98 15.44
N PRO A 115 3.66 -6.85 16.15
CA PRO A 115 3.46 -5.53 15.55
C PRO A 115 4.59 -5.04 14.63
N MET A 116 5.80 -5.58 14.78
CA MET A 116 6.99 -5.18 13.98
C MET A 116 7.14 -5.99 12.69
N MET A 117 6.32 -7.03 12.50
CA MET A 117 6.37 -7.91 11.33
C MET A 117 5.23 -7.61 10.38
N SER A 118 5.43 -7.87 9.10
CA SER A 118 4.36 -7.85 8.10
C SER A 118 3.19 -8.73 8.53
N ARG A 119 1.98 -8.22 8.40
CA ARG A 119 0.72 -8.91 8.74
C ARG A 119 -0.28 -8.75 7.61
N ALA A 120 -0.23 -9.66 6.63
CA ALA A 120 -0.98 -9.56 5.38
C ALA A 120 -0.78 -8.17 4.73
N ALA A 121 0.48 -7.69 4.70
CA ALA A 121 0.83 -6.39 4.13
C ALA A 121 0.75 -6.38 2.60
N PRO A 122 1.07 -7.46 1.86
CA PRO A 122 0.86 -7.48 0.42
C PRO A 122 -0.61 -7.20 0.07
N THR A 123 -0.83 -6.16 -0.72
CA THR A 123 -2.16 -5.83 -1.24
C THR A 123 -2.49 -6.77 -2.40
N PRO A 124 -3.65 -7.43 -2.42
CA PRO A 124 -4.03 -8.30 -3.52
C PRO A 124 -4.18 -7.52 -4.84
N VAL A 125 -4.14 -8.22 -5.95
CA VAL A 125 -4.59 -7.69 -7.24
C VAL A 125 -5.88 -8.34 -7.67
N VAL A 126 -6.71 -7.62 -8.42
CA VAL A 126 -8.01 -8.06 -8.89
C VAL A 126 -8.20 -7.65 -10.36
N ASP A 127 -8.85 -8.50 -11.13
CA ASP A 127 -9.29 -8.23 -12.51
C ASP A 127 -10.73 -8.69 -12.73
N GLU A 128 -11.19 -8.70 -13.98
CA GLU A 128 -12.54 -9.11 -14.32
C GLU A 128 -12.86 -10.57 -14.01
N LYS A 129 -11.85 -11.41 -13.77
CA LYS A 129 -12.01 -12.87 -13.56
C LYS A 129 -11.83 -13.28 -12.12
N ALA A 130 -10.85 -12.66 -11.39
CA ALA A 130 -10.41 -13.20 -10.12
C ALA A 130 -9.72 -12.17 -9.23
N ILE A 131 -9.60 -12.53 -7.95
CA ILE A 131 -8.75 -11.91 -6.95
C ILE A 131 -7.53 -12.81 -6.77
N TYR A 132 -6.32 -12.21 -6.76
CA TYR A 132 -5.05 -12.90 -6.52
C TYR A 132 -4.42 -12.34 -5.26
N ALA A 133 -4.52 -13.09 -4.17
CA ALA A 133 -4.04 -12.71 -2.85
C ALA A 133 -2.68 -13.37 -2.56
N PHE A 134 -1.64 -12.55 -2.38
CA PHE A 134 -0.31 -12.99 -1.99
C PHE A 134 -0.07 -12.69 -0.51
N PHE A 135 0.57 -13.61 0.19
CA PHE A 135 0.89 -13.50 1.61
C PHE A 135 2.39 -13.65 1.86
N GLU A 136 2.86 -13.08 2.95
CA GLU A 136 4.27 -13.14 3.37
C GLU A 136 4.81 -14.55 3.62
N SER A 137 3.93 -15.55 3.76
CA SER A 137 4.27 -16.97 3.79
C SER A 137 4.72 -17.53 2.44
N GLY A 138 4.57 -16.72 1.36
CA GLY A 138 4.82 -17.15 -0.01
C GLY A 138 3.60 -17.83 -0.65
N ASP A 139 2.45 -17.89 0.02
CA ASP A 139 1.21 -18.39 -0.56
C ASP A 139 0.60 -17.37 -1.51
N LEU A 140 0.24 -17.81 -2.71
CA LEU A 140 -0.54 -17.06 -3.69
C LEU A 140 -1.82 -17.82 -3.99
N ILE A 141 -2.96 -17.16 -3.82
CA ILE A 141 -4.29 -17.77 -3.89
C ILE A 141 -5.13 -16.99 -4.89
N ALA A 142 -5.72 -17.69 -5.86
CA ALA A 142 -6.70 -17.11 -6.78
C ALA A 142 -8.11 -17.54 -6.39
N LEU A 143 -8.98 -16.54 -6.29
CA LEU A 143 -10.39 -16.72 -5.95
C LEU A 143 -11.27 -16.07 -7.02
N SER A 144 -12.41 -16.68 -7.34
CA SER A 144 -13.46 -15.99 -8.09
C SER A 144 -14.04 -14.82 -7.28
N HIS A 145 -14.81 -13.94 -7.91
CA HIS A 145 -15.50 -12.86 -7.22
C HIS A 145 -16.58 -13.36 -6.23
N SER A 146 -17.04 -14.61 -6.38
CA SER A 146 -17.92 -15.30 -5.41
C SER A 146 -17.17 -16.00 -4.27
N GLY A 147 -15.84 -15.94 -4.29
CA GLY A 147 -14.98 -16.54 -3.27
C GLY A 147 -14.71 -18.04 -3.47
N GLU A 148 -14.94 -18.60 -4.66
CA GLU A 148 -14.52 -19.95 -4.98
C GLU A 148 -13.02 -20.00 -5.24
N THR A 149 -12.32 -21.00 -4.70
CA THR A 149 -10.89 -21.17 -4.95
C THR A 149 -10.69 -21.70 -6.37
N LEU A 150 -10.00 -20.91 -7.20
CA LEU A 150 -9.63 -21.31 -8.55
C LEU A 150 -8.35 -22.14 -8.54
N TRP A 151 -7.35 -21.66 -7.84
CA TRP A 151 -6.10 -22.36 -7.59
C TRP A 151 -5.34 -21.75 -6.39
N LYS A 152 -4.40 -22.51 -5.86
CA LYS A 152 -3.44 -22.09 -4.83
C LYS A 152 -2.04 -22.58 -5.20
N THR A 153 -1.04 -21.74 -5.07
CA THR A 153 0.38 -22.09 -5.20
C THR A 153 1.19 -21.51 -4.05
N SER A 154 2.36 -22.06 -3.77
CA SER A 154 3.25 -21.57 -2.74
C SER A 154 4.68 -21.47 -3.25
N LEU A 155 5.39 -20.42 -2.85
CA LEU A 155 6.81 -20.24 -3.11
C LEU A 155 7.71 -21.14 -2.24
N ALA A 156 7.14 -21.96 -1.34
CA ALA A 156 7.90 -22.86 -0.49
C ALA A 156 8.74 -23.86 -1.30
N SER A 157 8.31 -24.22 -2.53
CA SER A 157 9.08 -25.04 -3.47
C SER A 157 10.22 -24.29 -4.14
N GLU A 158 10.20 -22.98 -4.13
CA GLU A 158 11.20 -22.13 -4.81
C GLU A 158 12.31 -21.66 -3.85
N THR A 159 12.04 -21.71 -2.55
CA THR A 159 12.99 -21.32 -1.50
C THR A 159 12.63 -21.99 -0.18
N ASN A 160 13.63 -22.52 0.52
CA ASN A 160 13.43 -23.22 1.79
C ASN A 160 12.92 -22.31 2.92
N GLU A 161 13.24 -21.01 2.86
CA GLU A 161 12.81 -20.02 3.84
C GLU A 161 12.89 -18.61 3.25
N LEU A 162 11.80 -17.85 3.39
CA LEU A 162 11.77 -16.44 3.04
C LEU A 162 12.33 -15.59 4.20
N LYS A 163 13.61 -15.20 4.10
CA LYS A 163 14.34 -14.49 5.15
C LYS A 163 14.27 -12.98 4.96
N ASN A 164 13.37 -12.33 5.68
CA ASN A 164 13.35 -10.86 5.76
C ASN A 164 13.05 -10.43 7.20
N ASN A 165 13.80 -9.46 7.73
CA ASN A 165 13.71 -9.03 9.13
C ASN A 165 12.31 -8.60 9.57
N HIS A 166 11.48 -8.10 8.64
CA HIS A 166 10.12 -7.64 8.91
C HIS A 166 9.07 -8.40 8.08
N GLY A 167 9.40 -9.58 7.55
CA GLY A 167 8.57 -10.32 6.62
C GLY A 167 8.54 -9.71 5.22
N LEU A 168 7.79 -10.32 4.30
CA LEU A 168 7.57 -9.79 2.97
C LEU A 168 6.42 -8.77 3.00
N GLY A 169 6.66 -7.57 2.46
CA GLY A 169 5.64 -6.52 2.34
C GLY A 169 5.33 -6.15 0.89
N CYS A 170 6.02 -6.77 -0.06
CA CYS A 170 5.87 -6.51 -1.48
C CYS A 170 4.47 -6.95 -1.97
N SER A 171 3.71 -6.03 -2.51
CA SER A 171 2.44 -6.33 -3.19
C SER A 171 2.70 -6.84 -4.60
N PRO A 172 1.93 -7.82 -5.10
CA PRO A 172 2.01 -8.23 -6.50
C PRO A 172 1.61 -7.09 -7.44
N ALA A 173 2.21 -7.10 -8.65
CA ALA A 173 1.70 -6.38 -9.80
C ALA A 173 1.02 -7.36 -10.76
N GLN A 174 0.33 -6.87 -11.78
CA GLN A 174 -0.34 -7.73 -12.74
C GLN A 174 -0.28 -7.20 -14.17
N THR A 175 -0.13 -8.12 -15.11
CA THR A 175 -0.43 -7.94 -16.53
C THR A 175 -1.80 -8.54 -16.85
N SER A 176 -2.24 -8.51 -18.10
CA SER A 176 -3.46 -9.20 -18.54
C SER A 176 -3.43 -10.71 -18.22
N ASN A 177 -2.26 -11.36 -18.29
CA ASN A 177 -2.12 -12.81 -18.20
C ASN A 177 -1.40 -13.32 -16.95
N CYS A 178 -0.64 -12.46 -16.27
CA CYS A 178 0.24 -12.86 -15.17
C CYS A 178 0.08 -12.01 -13.92
N VAL A 179 0.29 -12.66 -12.76
CA VAL A 179 0.63 -12.02 -11.49
C VAL A 179 2.16 -11.97 -11.40
N ILE A 180 2.72 -10.79 -11.11
CA ILE A 180 4.16 -10.56 -10.98
C ILE A 180 4.51 -10.42 -9.51
N LEU A 181 5.42 -11.26 -9.03
CA LEU A 181 5.92 -11.25 -7.65
C LEU A 181 7.38 -10.80 -7.64
N LEU A 182 7.70 -9.81 -6.82
CA LEU A 182 9.07 -9.40 -6.51
C LEU A 182 9.43 -9.95 -5.13
N ILE A 183 10.40 -10.84 -5.05
CA ILE A 183 10.83 -11.50 -3.82
C ILE A 183 12.28 -11.09 -3.53
N ASP A 184 12.42 -9.93 -2.89
CA ASP A 184 13.69 -9.43 -2.40
C ASP A 184 13.83 -9.75 -0.90
N HIS A 185 14.76 -10.65 -0.55
CA HIS A 185 15.00 -11.08 0.82
C HIS A 185 16.49 -11.41 1.03
N ALA A 186 16.90 -11.70 2.25
CA ALA A 186 18.31 -12.00 2.59
C ALA A 186 18.85 -13.32 1.99
N GLY A 187 17.97 -14.14 1.42
CA GLY A 187 18.31 -15.31 0.60
C GLY A 187 18.40 -14.94 -0.89
N PRO A 188 18.35 -15.94 -1.79
CA PRO A 188 18.33 -15.70 -3.24
C PRO A 188 17.08 -14.88 -3.63
N SER A 189 17.28 -13.61 -4.00
CA SER A 189 16.21 -12.74 -4.48
C SER A 189 15.83 -13.09 -5.92
N PHE A 190 14.56 -12.93 -6.26
CA PHE A 190 14.07 -13.18 -7.61
C PHE A 190 12.80 -12.39 -7.92
N MET A 191 12.49 -12.29 -9.20
CA MET A 191 11.19 -11.88 -9.71
C MET A 191 10.54 -13.06 -10.44
N MET A 192 9.23 -13.19 -10.38
CA MET A 192 8.52 -14.31 -10.96
C MET A 192 7.17 -13.87 -11.53
N ALA A 193 6.79 -14.45 -12.66
CA ALA A 193 5.45 -14.38 -13.21
C ALA A 193 4.70 -15.69 -13.03
N ILE A 194 3.47 -15.60 -12.55
CA ILE A 194 2.54 -16.69 -12.38
C ILE A 194 1.35 -16.50 -13.33
N ASN A 195 1.01 -17.51 -14.08
CA ASN A 195 -0.13 -17.50 -14.99
C ASN A 195 -1.43 -17.35 -14.19
N LYS A 196 -2.23 -16.35 -14.50
CA LYS A 196 -3.49 -16.06 -13.79
C LYS A 196 -4.53 -17.17 -13.92
N LYS A 197 -4.54 -17.90 -15.05
CA LYS A 197 -5.52 -18.96 -15.32
C LYS A 197 -5.17 -20.27 -14.61
N THR A 198 -3.86 -20.63 -14.57
CA THR A 198 -3.43 -21.95 -14.10
C THR A 198 -2.71 -21.94 -12.75
N GLY A 199 -2.19 -20.80 -12.29
CA GLY A 199 -1.35 -20.71 -11.10
C GLY A 199 0.09 -21.22 -11.33
N GLU A 200 0.46 -21.56 -12.55
CA GLU A 200 1.78 -22.08 -12.91
C GLU A 200 2.79 -20.95 -13.13
N LYS A 201 4.05 -21.25 -12.87
CA LYS A 201 5.17 -20.36 -13.14
C LYS A 201 5.37 -20.21 -14.65
N VAL A 202 5.36 -18.94 -15.13
CA VAL A 202 5.66 -18.59 -16.52
C VAL A 202 7.15 -18.36 -16.71
N TRP A 203 7.72 -17.51 -15.85
CA TRP A 203 9.15 -17.24 -15.82
C TRP A 203 9.63 -16.90 -14.41
N LYS A 204 10.93 -17.06 -14.18
CA LYS A 204 11.62 -16.63 -12.95
C LYS A 204 12.97 -16.02 -13.32
N THR A 205 13.26 -14.84 -12.81
CA THR A 205 14.52 -14.13 -13.02
C THR A 205 15.22 -13.93 -11.69
N THR A 206 16.44 -14.49 -11.58
CA THR A 206 17.28 -14.34 -10.39
C THR A 206 17.74 -12.88 -10.26
N ARG A 207 17.78 -12.38 -9.04
CA ARG A 207 18.25 -11.04 -8.68
C ARG A 207 19.36 -11.15 -7.64
N ALA A 208 20.18 -10.12 -7.51
CA ALA A 208 21.14 -10.04 -6.41
C ALA A 208 20.41 -10.06 -5.06
N SER A 209 20.92 -10.82 -4.09
CA SER A 209 20.34 -10.91 -2.73
C SER A 209 20.31 -9.54 -2.08
N ARG A 210 19.12 -9.11 -1.66
CA ARG A 210 18.87 -7.81 -1.04
C ARG A 210 17.55 -7.81 -0.28
N SER A 211 17.46 -7.10 0.83
CA SER A 211 16.18 -6.93 1.54
C SER A 211 15.48 -5.67 1.08
N SER A 212 14.24 -5.81 0.62
CA SER A 212 13.39 -4.72 0.16
C SER A 212 11.92 -5.08 0.40
N TRP A 213 11.09 -4.05 0.54
CA TRP A 213 9.63 -4.15 0.73
C TRP A 213 8.88 -3.37 -0.37
N THR A 214 9.60 -2.93 -1.40
CA THR A 214 9.02 -2.23 -2.54
C THR A 214 8.14 -3.17 -3.37
N SER A 215 7.10 -2.62 -3.97
CA SER A 215 6.25 -3.34 -4.91
C SER A 215 6.63 -2.99 -6.34
N PRO A 216 6.62 -3.94 -7.28
CA PRO A 216 6.85 -3.68 -8.68
C PRO A 216 5.67 -2.90 -9.28
N THR A 217 5.93 -2.16 -10.34
CA THR A 217 4.92 -1.43 -11.11
C THR A 217 4.98 -1.87 -12.56
N ILE A 218 3.83 -2.10 -13.19
CA ILE A 218 3.75 -2.33 -14.63
C ILE A 218 3.66 -0.97 -15.33
N ALA A 219 4.43 -0.82 -16.38
CA ALA A 219 4.38 0.35 -17.26
C ALA A 219 4.31 -0.11 -18.73
N THR A 220 3.69 0.69 -19.57
CA THR A 220 3.65 0.45 -21.02
C THR A 220 4.57 1.43 -21.72
N ILE A 221 5.56 0.94 -22.45
CA ILE A 221 6.53 1.72 -23.17
C ILE A 221 6.55 1.25 -24.62
N LYS A 222 6.20 2.15 -25.55
CA LYS A 222 6.09 1.81 -26.98
C LYS A 222 5.29 0.51 -27.22
N ASN A 223 4.12 0.39 -26.63
CA ASN A 223 3.23 -0.77 -26.71
C ASN A 223 3.77 -2.08 -26.12
N ARG A 224 4.83 -2.02 -25.31
CA ARG A 224 5.40 -3.16 -24.59
C ARG A 224 5.22 -2.98 -23.09
N GLU A 225 4.66 -3.98 -22.43
CA GLU A 225 4.57 -3.99 -20.96
C GLU A 225 5.94 -4.32 -20.36
N VAL A 226 6.36 -3.51 -19.40
CA VAL A 226 7.58 -3.71 -18.62
C VAL A 226 7.28 -3.71 -17.14
N VAL A 227 8.08 -4.43 -16.38
CA VAL A 227 8.07 -4.42 -14.92
C VAL A 227 9.16 -3.48 -14.43
N VAL A 228 8.78 -2.48 -13.66
CA VAL A 228 9.69 -1.53 -13.02
C VAL A 228 9.80 -1.88 -11.54
N ALA A 229 11.01 -2.17 -11.08
CA ALA A 229 11.29 -2.55 -9.70
C ALA A 229 12.41 -1.69 -9.11
N SER A 230 12.09 -0.88 -8.11
CA SER A 230 13.08 -0.20 -7.27
C SER A 230 13.41 -1.08 -6.08
N SER A 231 14.69 -1.27 -5.80
CA SER A 231 15.13 -2.11 -4.69
C SER A 231 16.48 -1.65 -4.21
N SER A 232 16.90 -2.09 -3.05
CA SER A 232 18.16 -1.65 -2.42
C SER A 232 19.34 -1.60 -3.40
N GLY A 233 19.73 -0.40 -3.80
CA GLY A 233 20.89 -0.14 -4.67
C GLY A 233 20.57 0.11 -6.14
N SER A 234 19.39 -0.27 -6.66
CA SER A 234 19.07 -0.12 -8.09
C SER A 234 17.61 0.15 -8.38
N LEU A 235 17.38 0.62 -9.60
CA LEU A 235 16.11 0.56 -10.31
C LEU A 235 16.32 -0.37 -11.51
N ASP A 236 15.52 -1.42 -11.59
CA ASP A 236 15.63 -2.44 -12.64
C ASP A 236 14.35 -2.47 -13.48
N VAL A 237 14.49 -2.62 -14.78
CA VAL A 237 13.39 -2.77 -15.74
C VAL A 237 13.50 -4.11 -16.44
N TYR A 238 12.37 -4.83 -16.49
CA TYR A 238 12.27 -6.15 -17.09
C TYR A 238 11.14 -6.18 -18.13
N ASP A 239 11.30 -7.01 -19.13
CA ASP A 239 10.21 -7.38 -20.02
C ASP A 239 9.14 -8.16 -19.25
N ALA A 240 7.91 -7.71 -19.26
CA ALA A 240 6.85 -8.33 -18.47
C ALA A 240 6.44 -9.72 -18.96
N ALA A 241 6.59 -10.00 -20.26
CA ALA A 241 6.22 -11.29 -20.85
C ALA A 241 7.26 -12.39 -20.60
N THR A 242 8.55 -12.03 -20.54
CA THR A 242 9.66 -12.99 -20.50
C THR A 242 10.50 -12.93 -19.23
N GLY A 243 10.39 -11.87 -18.42
CA GLY A 243 11.24 -11.61 -17.26
C GLY A 243 12.67 -11.21 -17.61
N LYS A 244 13.01 -11.04 -18.90
CA LYS A 244 14.36 -10.64 -19.32
C LYS A 244 14.66 -9.22 -18.83
N SER A 245 15.83 -9.03 -18.20
CA SER A 245 16.32 -7.70 -17.84
C SER A 245 16.52 -6.85 -19.08
N ILE A 246 15.98 -5.63 -19.05
CA ILE A 246 16.08 -4.65 -20.13
C ILE A 246 17.13 -3.59 -19.79
N SER A 247 17.06 -3.04 -18.57
CA SER A 247 17.96 -1.97 -18.14
C SER A 247 18.05 -1.89 -16.62
N THR A 248 19.18 -1.44 -16.12
CA THR A 248 19.43 -1.22 -14.69
C THR A 248 20.08 0.14 -14.47
N TYR A 249 19.53 0.93 -13.54
CA TYR A 249 20.14 2.15 -13.02
C TYR A 249 20.62 1.87 -11.58
N GLY A 250 21.95 1.88 -11.40
CA GLY A 250 22.59 1.60 -10.11
C GLY A 250 22.90 2.84 -9.28
N GLY A 251 23.53 2.62 -8.12
CA GLY A 251 24.03 3.68 -7.26
C GLY A 251 22.96 4.35 -6.37
N LEU A 252 21.78 3.73 -6.26
CA LEU A 252 20.75 4.17 -5.31
C LEU A 252 21.07 3.66 -3.90
N THR A 253 20.58 4.38 -2.88
CA THR A 253 20.72 3.96 -1.48
C THR A 253 19.47 4.33 -0.69
N GLY A 254 19.00 3.43 0.21
CA GLY A 254 17.80 3.66 1.01
C GLY A 254 16.47 3.45 0.27
N ASN A 255 16.47 3.07 -0.99
CA ASN A 255 15.29 2.77 -1.80
C ASN A 255 14.75 1.36 -1.51
N THR A 256 14.37 1.11 -0.24
CA THR A 256 13.99 -0.24 0.24
C THR A 256 12.52 -0.39 0.58
N ILE A 257 11.76 0.70 0.72
CA ILE A 257 10.35 0.69 1.10
C ILE A 257 9.48 1.42 0.07
N PRO A 258 9.76 2.69 -0.31
CA PRO A 258 8.95 3.38 -1.30
C PRO A 258 9.01 2.69 -2.66
N SER A 259 7.85 2.36 -3.20
CA SER A 259 7.74 1.74 -4.53
C SER A 259 7.88 2.80 -5.63
N PRO A 260 8.38 2.44 -6.82
CA PRO A 260 8.55 3.39 -7.92
C PRO A 260 7.18 3.87 -8.43
N CYS A 261 7.08 5.13 -8.84
CA CYS A 261 5.90 5.65 -9.50
C CYS A 261 6.25 6.01 -10.95
N VAL A 262 5.51 5.43 -11.89
CA VAL A 262 5.71 5.68 -13.32
C VAL A 262 4.67 6.69 -13.81
N VAL A 263 5.14 7.74 -14.47
CA VAL A 263 4.34 8.76 -15.15
C VAL A 263 4.94 8.98 -16.53
N ASP A 264 4.26 8.53 -17.56
CA ASP A 264 4.75 8.51 -18.93
C ASP A 264 6.12 7.81 -19.05
N ASP A 265 7.17 8.53 -19.44
CA ASP A 265 8.55 8.05 -19.54
C ASP A 265 9.37 8.25 -18.27
N LYS A 266 8.78 8.84 -17.22
CA LYS A 266 9.44 9.19 -15.96
C LYS A 266 9.14 8.20 -14.84
N ILE A 267 10.17 7.86 -14.09
CA ILE A 267 10.08 6.98 -12.94
C ILE A 267 10.56 7.75 -11.71
N LEU A 268 9.65 8.03 -10.79
CA LEU A 268 9.97 8.65 -9.52
C LEU A 268 10.41 7.58 -8.52
N ILE A 269 11.54 7.82 -7.87
CA ILE A 269 12.13 6.94 -6.86
C ILE A 269 12.11 7.64 -5.51
N GLY A 270 11.54 6.98 -4.50
CA GLY A 270 11.62 7.39 -3.10
C GLY A 270 12.74 6.65 -2.36
N SER A 271 13.37 7.31 -1.41
CA SER A 271 14.45 6.76 -0.61
C SER A 271 14.41 7.31 0.82
N GLY A 272 14.59 6.40 1.78
CA GLY A 272 14.78 6.74 3.18
C GLY A 272 16.25 6.94 3.55
N GLU A 273 16.49 7.39 4.77
CA GLU A 273 17.86 7.45 5.31
C GLU A 273 18.46 6.05 5.46
N ASN A 274 19.62 5.86 4.88
CA ASN A 274 20.41 4.66 5.15
C ASN A 274 21.28 4.89 6.40
N ARG A 275 20.75 4.50 7.55
CA ARG A 275 21.45 4.63 8.84
C ARG A 275 22.76 3.83 8.92
N MET A 276 22.89 2.78 8.13
CA MET A 276 24.10 1.94 8.11
C MET A 276 25.26 2.67 7.44
N ASN A 277 25.01 3.39 6.35
CA ASN A 277 26.05 4.05 5.56
C ASN A 277 26.33 5.49 5.97
N GLN A 278 25.54 6.08 6.87
CA GLN A 278 25.66 7.46 7.34
C GLN A 278 25.76 8.53 6.23
N ASN A 279 25.55 8.17 4.97
CA ASN A 279 25.60 9.07 3.83
C ASN A 279 24.19 9.63 3.51
N LEU A 280 23.82 10.66 4.26
CA LEU A 280 22.52 11.34 4.08
C LEU A 280 22.42 12.01 2.69
N ALA A 281 23.51 12.50 2.15
CA ALA A 281 23.53 13.11 0.81
C ALA A 281 23.14 12.09 -0.26
N ALA A 282 23.74 10.90 -0.25
CA ALA A 282 23.39 9.81 -1.18
C ALA A 282 21.93 9.35 -1.04
N SER A 283 21.40 9.30 0.19
CA SER A 283 19.97 9.00 0.40
C SER A 283 19.06 10.07 -0.18
N ARG A 284 19.40 11.35 -0.05
CA ARG A 284 18.65 12.46 -0.66
C ARG A 284 18.71 12.41 -2.18
N GLU A 285 19.89 12.20 -2.75
CA GLU A 285 20.07 12.08 -4.21
C GLU A 285 19.37 10.85 -4.81
N SER A 286 19.07 9.84 -3.99
CA SER A 286 18.29 8.68 -4.39
C SER A 286 16.77 8.94 -4.42
N ASN A 287 16.31 10.10 -3.92
CA ASN A 287 14.98 10.62 -4.22
C ASN A 287 15.10 11.41 -5.54
N CYS A 288 14.73 10.79 -6.63
CA CYS A 288 15.06 11.27 -7.97
C CYS A 288 13.97 10.92 -8.99
N CYS A 289 14.11 11.52 -10.17
CA CYS A 289 13.39 11.14 -11.38
C CYS A 289 14.36 10.51 -12.37
N ILE A 290 14.02 9.31 -12.81
CA ILE A 290 14.75 8.57 -13.85
C ILE A 290 13.89 8.57 -15.11
N THR A 291 14.46 8.91 -16.25
CA THR A 291 13.80 8.77 -17.54
C THR A 291 14.19 7.46 -18.19
N LEU A 292 13.18 6.71 -18.61
CA LEU A 292 13.37 5.52 -19.42
C LEU A 292 13.26 5.90 -20.90
N LYS A 293 14.43 6.06 -21.56
CA LYS A 293 14.50 6.40 -22.97
C LYS A 293 14.55 5.11 -23.79
N PRO A 294 13.69 5.00 -24.80
CA PRO A 294 13.85 3.96 -25.81
C PRO A 294 15.01 4.34 -26.73
N ASP A 295 16.08 3.58 -26.71
CA ASP A 295 17.17 3.67 -27.68
C ASP A 295 16.95 2.70 -28.84
N ASN A 296 17.62 2.89 -29.98
CA ASN A 296 17.36 2.14 -31.21
C ASN A 296 17.54 0.62 -31.09
N SER A 297 18.28 0.13 -30.09
CA SER A 297 18.47 -1.29 -29.79
C SER A 297 18.32 -1.64 -28.31
N GLU A 298 18.44 -0.67 -27.41
CA GLU A 298 18.39 -0.88 -25.94
C GLU A 298 17.64 0.27 -25.26
N HIS A 299 17.01 -0.03 -24.14
CA HIS A 299 16.37 0.99 -23.28
C HIS A 299 17.40 1.50 -22.29
N SER A 300 17.62 2.81 -22.24
CA SER A 300 18.54 3.43 -21.28
C SER A 300 17.79 4.14 -20.16
N LEU A 301 18.27 3.94 -18.93
CA LEU A 301 17.80 4.64 -17.73
C LEU A 301 18.79 5.77 -17.41
N THR A 302 18.30 7.01 -17.42
CA THR A 302 19.11 8.19 -17.11
C THR A 302 18.42 9.05 -16.05
N ALA A 303 19.20 9.57 -15.09
CA ALA A 303 18.65 10.52 -14.13
C ALA A 303 18.29 11.83 -14.84
N THR A 304 17.03 12.23 -14.75
CA THR A 304 16.56 13.55 -15.18
C THR A 304 16.96 14.58 -14.15
N TRP A 305 16.73 14.27 -12.88
CA TRP A 305 17.15 15.09 -11.74
C TRP A 305 17.30 14.23 -10.48
N LYS A 306 18.07 14.75 -9.52
CA LYS A 306 18.27 14.19 -8.18
C LYS A 306 17.98 15.26 -7.14
N SER A 307 17.31 14.90 -6.06
CA SER A 307 17.03 15.84 -4.97
C SER A 307 18.24 16.04 -4.06
N LYS A 308 18.34 17.24 -3.48
CA LYS A 308 19.31 17.57 -2.43
C LYS A 308 18.70 17.63 -1.03
N LYS A 309 17.36 17.64 -0.92
CA LYS A 309 16.64 17.82 0.34
C LYS A 309 15.70 16.66 0.69
N VAL A 310 15.01 16.11 -0.31
CA VAL A 310 13.92 15.15 -0.10
C VAL A 310 14.42 13.86 0.53
N ILE A 311 13.65 13.36 1.48
CA ILE A 311 13.75 12.01 2.05
C ILE A 311 12.35 11.41 2.08
N SER A 312 12.18 10.21 1.55
CA SER A 312 10.92 9.46 1.56
C SER A 312 11.13 8.10 2.21
N HIS A 313 10.65 7.90 3.46
CA HIS A 313 10.97 6.70 4.23
C HIS A 313 10.01 5.54 3.97
N HIS A 314 8.71 5.79 3.89
CA HIS A 314 7.66 4.77 3.82
C HIS A 314 6.71 5.00 2.65
N ALA A 315 6.16 6.21 2.56
CA ALA A 315 5.26 6.59 1.49
C ALA A 315 5.99 6.56 0.14
N SER A 316 5.37 5.96 -0.87
CA SER A 316 5.87 6.04 -2.24
C SER A 316 5.64 7.44 -2.81
N PRO A 317 6.52 7.95 -3.67
CA PRO A 317 6.26 9.19 -4.39
C PRO A 317 5.08 9.01 -5.34
N ILE A 318 4.42 10.12 -5.67
CA ILE A 318 3.42 10.15 -6.74
C ILE A 318 3.72 11.29 -7.71
N GLY A 319 3.38 11.09 -8.99
CA GLY A 319 3.41 12.13 -10.00
C GLY A 319 1.99 12.47 -10.44
N TYR A 320 1.64 13.77 -10.42
CA TYR A 320 0.34 14.24 -10.83
C TYR A 320 0.41 15.71 -11.31
N LYS A 321 -0.17 16.00 -12.47
CA LYS A 321 -0.22 17.36 -13.07
C LYS A 321 1.14 18.05 -13.09
N ASP A 322 2.14 17.44 -13.72
CA ASP A 322 3.50 17.94 -13.85
C ASP A 322 4.26 18.15 -12.53
N HIS A 323 3.74 17.63 -11.44
CA HIS A 323 4.37 17.71 -10.11
C HIS A 323 4.67 16.34 -9.55
N ALA A 324 5.78 16.24 -8.85
CA ALA A 324 6.20 15.07 -8.06
C ALA A 324 6.05 15.39 -6.57
N TYR A 325 5.30 14.55 -5.85
CA TYR A 325 5.05 14.69 -4.42
C TYR A 325 5.78 13.61 -3.65
N PHE A 326 6.57 14.03 -2.67
CA PHE A 326 7.30 13.15 -1.77
C PHE A 326 6.96 13.49 -0.32
N ILE A 327 6.94 12.48 0.54
CA ILE A 327 6.63 12.68 1.96
C ILE A 327 7.63 11.94 2.82
N ASP A 328 8.19 12.65 3.81
CA ASP A 328 8.99 12.01 4.82
C ASP A 328 8.11 11.41 5.94
N LYS A 329 8.67 10.50 6.73
CA LYS A 329 7.96 9.85 7.85
C LYS A 329 7.50 10.81 8.94
N THR A 330 8.10 11.99 9.04
CA THR A 330 7.76 13.00 10.05
C THR A 330 6.65 13.93 9.60
N GLY A 331 6.20 13.78 8.33
CA GLY A 331 5.11 14.55 7.74
C GLY A 331 5.57 15.81 7.00
N ILE A 332 6.79 15.87 6.49
CA ILE A 332 7.17 16.93 5.56
C ILE A 332 6.82 16.50 4.15
N LEU A 333 5.91 17.22 3.54
CA LEU A 333 5.54 17.10 2.12
C LEU A 333 6.46 17.99 1.30
N TYR A 334 6.97 17.45 0.19
CA TYR A 334 7.71 18.17 -0.84
C TYR A 334 6.94 18.08 -2.16
N CYS A 335 6.76 19.21 -2.82
CA CYS A 335 6.23 19.32 -4.18
C CYS A 335 7.34 19.84 -5.10
N LEU A 336 7.68 19.04 -6.11
CA LEU A 336 8.71 19.35 -7.08
C LEU A 336 8.11 19.38 -8.48
N ASN A 337 8.68 20.18 -9.37
CA ASN A 337 8.40 20.06 -10.81
C ASN A 337 8.94 18.71 -11.31
N ILE A 338 8.11 17.90 -11.96
CA ILE A 338 8.47 16.54 -12.37
C ILE A 338 9.54 16.51 -13.47
N HIS A 339 9.66 17.59 -14.26
CA HIS A 339 10.57 17.65 -15.40
C HIS A 339 12.01 18.05 -15.03
N ASN A 340 12.18 18.90 -14.00
CA ASN A 340 13.51 19.44 -13.64
C ASN A 340 13.88 19.29 -12.15
N GLY A 341 12.95 18.80 -11.31
CA GLY A 341 13.19 18.62 -9.87
C GLY A 341 13.20 19.92 -9.05
N GLU A 342 12.82 21.05 -9.64
CA GLU A 342 12.73 22.31 -8.93
C GLU A 342 11.65 22.26 -7.83
N GLU A 343 12.02 22.58 -6.59
CA GLU A 343 11.07 22.61 -5.47
C GLU A 343 10.08 23.75 -5.68
N ARG A 344 8.80 23.43 -5.69
CA ARG A 344 7.70 24.40 -5.71
C ARG A 344 7.38 24.86 -4.31
N TYR A 345 7.21 23.89 -3.40
CA TYR A 345 7.03 24.15 -1.99
C TYR A 345 7.42 22.93 -1.14
N SER A 346 7.65 23.17 0.14
CA SER A 346 7.67 22.12 1.17
C SER A 346 6.83 22.56 2.36
N MET A 347 6.09 21.63 2.96
CA MET A 347 5.13 21.93 4.02
C MET A 347 5.08 20.82 5.06
N ARG A 348 5.01 21.20 6.34
CA ARG A 348 4.78 20.26 7.43
C ARG A 348 3.30 19.96 7.58
N LEU A 349 2.97 18.69 7.49
CA LEU A 349 1.62 18.15 7.75
C LEU A 349 1.41 17.96 9.26
N PRO A 350 0.16 17.92 9.73
CA PRO A 350 -0.15 17.80 11.15
C PRO A 350 0.31 16.46 11.77
N ASN A 351 0.44 15.40 10.98
CA ASN A 351 0.73 14.04 11.45
C ASN A 351 1.84 13.36 10.66
N GLN A 352 2.45 12.34 11.28
CA GLN A 352 3.35 11.41 10.61
C GLN A 352 2.65 10.70 9.45
N GLN A 353 3.40 10.38 8.40
CA GLN A 353 2.89 9.79 7.17
C GLN A 353 3.55 8.44 6.89
N TRP A 354 2.72 7.43 6.63
CA TRP A 354 3.19 6.09 6.23
C TRP A 354 2.55 5.65 4.92
N ALA A 355 1.26 5.92 4.76
CA ALA A 355 0.54 5.56 3.54
C ALA A 355 1.02 6.41 2.35
N THR A 356 1.02 5.80 1.18
CA THR A 356 1.24 6.50 -0.07
C THR A 356 0.06 7.45 -0.33
N PRO A 357 0.31 8.71 -0.75
CA PRO A 357 -0.74 9.62 -1.17
C PRO A 357 -1.55 9.08 -2.34
N VAL A 358 -2.77 9.59 -2.49
CA VAL A 358 -3.60 9.31 -3.67
C VAL A 358 -4.02 10.64 -4.31
N ALA A 359 -3.86 10.73 -5.63
CA ALA A 359 -4.37 11.86 -6.41
C ALA A 359 -5.76 11.53 -6.98
N ALA A 360 -6.71 12.43 -6.83
CA ALA A 360 -8.06 12.33 -7.39
C ALA A 360 -8.70 13.71 -7.53
N ALA A 361 -9.51 13.93 -8.55
CA ALA A 361 -10.37 15.11 -8.69
C ALA A 361 -9.63 16.43 -8.43
N ASN A 362 -8.43 16.60 -8.99
CA ASN A 362 -7.54 17.76 -8.82
C ASN A 362 -6.91 17.92 -7.42
N ASN A 363 -7.11 16.97 -6.51
CA ASN A 363 -6.57 17.03 -5.16
C ASN A 363 -5.54 15.91 -4.90
N ILE A 364 -4.70 16.12 -3.87
CA ILE A 364 -3.82 15.11 -3.29
C ILE A 364 -4.34 14.80 -1.89
N TYR A 365 -4.61 13.53 -1.62
CA TYR A 365 -5.06 13.01 -0.33
C TYR A 365 -3.87 12.41 0.41
N LEU A 366 -3.58 12.94 1.58
CA LEU A 366 -2.41 12.64 2.40
C LEU A 366 -2.87 11.95 3.68
N PHE A 367 -2.77 10.63 3.70
CA PHE A 367 -3.30 9.78 4.78
C PHE A 367 -2.27 9.63 5.91
N GLY A 368 -2.45 10.43 6.95
CA GLY A 368 -1.59 10.42 8.12
C GLY A 368 -1.95 9.35 9.15
N LYS A 369 -1.07 9.16 10.12
CA LYS A 369 -1.34 8.34 11.31
C LYS A 369 -2.48 8.95 12.14
N GLU A 370 -3.03 8.16 13.06
CA GLU A 370 -4.10 8.60 13.98
C GLU A 370 -5.41 8.99 13.28
N GLY A 371 -5.63 8.48 12.07
CA GLY A 371 -6.86 8.70 11.32
C GLY A 371 -7.02 10.08 10.70
N VAL A 372 -5.95 10.87 10.64
CA VAL A 372 -5.96 12.21 10.06
C VAL A 372 -5.64 12.14 8.58
N THR A 373 -6.43 12.83 7.75
CA THR A 373 -6.16 12.99 6.33
C THR A 373 -6.14 14.47 5.97
N THR A 374 -5.06 14.91 5.35
CA THR A 374 -4.95 16.27 4.78
C THR A 374 -5.26 16.19 3.30
N VAL A 375 -6.13 17.07 2.82
CA VAL A 375 -6.46 17.22 1.38
C VAL A 375 -5.92 18.56 0.91
N ILE A 376 -5.14 18.54 -0.15
CA ILE A 376 -4.60 19.75 -0.78
C ILE A 376 -4.98 19.80 -2.26
N GLU A 377 -5.05 20.98 -2.83
CA GLU A 377 -5.16 21.13 -4.27
C GLU A 377 -3.81 20.74 -4.93
N ALA A 378 -3.88 19.98 -6.02
CA ALA A 378 -2.69 19.60 -6.76
C ALA A 378 -2.21 20.79 -7.63
N GLY A 379 -0.95 21.16 -7.50
CA GLY A 379 -0.39 22.27 -8.28
C GLY A 379 0.92 22.82 -7.69
N PRO A 380 1.44 23.93 -8.30
CA PRO A 380 2.72 24.50 -7.93
C PRO A 380 2.70 25.30 -6.60
N GLU A 381 1.52 25.59 -6.06
CA GLU A 381 1.35 26.36 -4.84
C GLU A 381 0.69 25.54 -3.77
N TRP A 382 1.10 25.76 -2.52
CA TRP A 382 0.45 25.14 -1.38
C TRP A 382 -0.94 25.70 -1.18
N LYS A 383 -1.95 24.83 -1.27
CA LYS A 383 -3.33 25.20 -0.99
C LYS A 383 -4.02 24.08 -0.21
N LEU A 384 -4.24 24.31 1.08
CA LEU A 384 -4.99 23.41 1.94
C LEU A 384 -6.47 23.48 1.56
N VAL A 385 -7.07 22.32 1.28
CA VAL A 385 -8.51 22.16 1.04
C VAL A 385 -9.21 21.81 2.34
N SER A 386 -8.72 20.79 3.05
CA SER A 386 -9.32 20.35 4.31
C SER A 386 -8.36 19.49 5.14
N THR A 387 -8.68 19.35 6.42
CA THR A 387 -8.08 18.34 7.31
C THR A 387 -9.20 17.55 7.95
N ASN A 388 -9.18 16.25 7.79
CA ASN A 388 -10.26 15.32 8.13
C ASN A 388 -9.79 14.28 9.13
N ARG A 389 -10.73 13.66 9.87
CA ARG A 389 -10.47 12.56 10.80
C ARG A 389 -11.49 11.44 10.61
N ILE A 390 -11.05 10.20 10.70
CA ILE A 390 -11.93 9.03 10.75
C ILE A 390 -12.19 8.58 12.19
N TRP A 391 -11.39 9.03 13.16
CA TRP A 391 -11.57 8.83 14.61
C TRP A 391 -11.56 10.16 15.34
N SER A 392 -12.22 10.21 16.50
CA SER A 392 -12.05 11.32 17.44
C SER A 392 -10.63 11.30 18.04
N GLU A 393 -10.18 12.41 18.58
CA GLU A 393 -8.86 12.50 19.25
C GLU A 393 -8.77 11.54 20.44
N ASP A 394 -9.85 11.46 21.25
CA ASP A 394 -9.91 10.52 22.37
C ASP A 394 -9.81 9.07 21.93
N THR A 395 -10.50 8.70 20.84
CA THR A 395 -10.42 7.36 20.27
C THR A 395 -9.01 7.07 19.75
N ALA A 396 -8.36 8.01 19.08
CA ALA A 396 -6.99 7.85 18.59
C ALA A 396 -6.00 7.64 19.74
N ALA A 397 -6.12 8.41 20.83
CA ALA A 397 -5.30 8.28 22.03
C ALA A 397 -5.50 6.92 22.72
N GLN A 398 -6.76 6.47 22.90
CA GLN A 398 -7.08 5.17 23.47
C GLN A 398 -6.51 4.01 22.65
N ARG A 399 -6.61 4.07 21.33
CA ARG A 399 -6.07 3.07 20.41
C ARG A 399 -4.54 3.02 20.48
N GLN A 400 -3.87 4.16 20.53
CA GLN A 400 -2.43 4.24 20.66
C GLN A 400 -1.96 3.61 21.97
N GLU A 401 -2.64 3.89 23.08
CA GLU A 401 -2.32 3.32 24.38
C GLU A 401 -2.58 1.80 24.42
N ALA A 402 -3.69 1.33 23.84
CA ALA A 402 -4.00 -0.10 23.73
C ALA A 402 -2.93 -0.84 22.91
N SER A 403 -2.48 -0.24 21.80
CA SER A 403 -1.42 -0.80 20.96
C SER A 403 -0.07 -0.87 21.70
N ARG A 404 0.28 0.16 22.46
CA ARG A 404 1.49 0.17 23.31
C ARG A 404 1.44 -0.93 24.37
N LYS A 405 0.30 -1.07 25.07
CA LYS A 405 0.09 -2.12 26.09
C LYS A 405 0.20 -3.52 25.48
N ALA A 406 -0.42 -3.74 24.32
CA ALA A 406 -0.35 -5.02 23.62
C ALA A 406 1.08 -5.37 23.20
N ALA A 407 1.82 -4.43 22.66
CA ALA A 407 3.22 -4.64 22.28
C ALA A 407 4.13 -4.92 23.46
N LYS A 408 3.90 -4.25 24.60
CA LYS A 408 4.64 -4.46 25.83
C LYS A 408 4.37 -5.85 26.42
N ALA A 409 3.10 -6.27 26.49
CA ALA A 409 2.71 -7.58 26.97
C ALA A 409 3.29 -8.74 26.11
N GLU A 410 3.42 -8.53 24.81
CA GLU A 410 4.04 -9.49 23.90
C GLU A 410 5.56 -9.57 24.10
N ASP A 411 6.24 -8.46 24.33
CA ASP A 411 7.67 -8.43 24.67
C ASP A 411 7.96 -9.10 26.03
N GLU A 412 7.08 -8.91 27.02
CA GLU A 412 7.19 -9.55 28.34
C GLU A 412 7.01 -11.07 28.27
N LYS A 413 6.01 -11.54 27.53
CA LYS A 413 5.79 -12.98 27.28
C LYS A 413 7.01 -13.62 26.60
N ARG A 414 7.62 -12.91 25.67
CA ARG A 414 8.79 -13.37 24.94
C ARG A 414 10.04 -13.44 25.83
N SER A 415 10.18 -12.49 26.75
CA SER A 415 11.29 -12.48 27.73
C SER A 415 11.17 -13.62 28.76
N SER A 416 9.93 -14.00 29.11
CA SER A 416 9.66 -15.07 30.08
C SER A 416 9.72 -16.49 29.47
N SER A 417 9.52 -16.64 28.15
CA SER A 417 9.57 -17.95 27.48
C SER A 417 10.98 -18.47 27.20
N GLY A 418 12.04 -17.74 27.56
CA GLY A 418 13.42 -18.15 27.34
C GLY A 418 13.83 -18.21 25.85
N GLU A 419 12.97 -17.79 24.93
CA GLU A 419 13.32 -17.64 23.53
C GLU A 419 14.36 -16.54 23.37
N ASN A 420 15.62 -16.96 23.37
CA ASN A 420 16.75 -16.07 23.06
C ASN A 420 16.47 -15.43 21.69
N PRO A 421 16.41 -14.11 21.56
CA PRO A 421 16.29 -13.49 20.24
C PRO A 421 17.52 -13.95 19.45
N SER A 422 17.30 -14.73 18.40
CA SER A 422 18.33 -14.90 17.40
C SER A 422 18.76 -13.46 17.06
N ARG A 423 20.03 -13.17 17.35
CA ARG A 423 20.65 -11.84 17.26
C ARG A 423 20.52 -11.25 15.87
N GLY A 424 19.34 -10.75 15.53
CA GLY A 424 19.15 -9.59 14.68
C GLY A 424 19.24 -8.40 15.62
N ASN A 425 20.42 -7.98 15.92
CA ASN A 425 20.77 -6.95 16.87
C ASN A 425 20.17 -5.59 16.43
N PRO A 426 19.12 -5.05 17.09
CA PRO A 426 18.85 -3.62 16.97
C PRO A 426 19.71 -2.81 17.94
N THR A 427 20.45 -3.48 18.80
CA THR A 427 21.50 -2.89 19.62
C THR A 427 22.82 -3.47 19.17
N GLY A 428 23.35 -3.01 18.04
CA GLY A 428 24.79 -3.00 17.87
C GLY A 428 25.34 -2.24 19.07
N GLY A 429 25.91 -2.98 20.02
CA GLY A 429 26.79 -2.41 21.04
C GLY A 429 27.89 -1.68 20.27
N ARG A 430 27.66 -0.42 19.96
CA ARG A 430 28.71 0.46 19.49
C ARG A 430 29.65 0.68 20.64
N SER A 431 30.87 0.21 20.51
CA SER A 431 32.00 0.83 21.16
C SER A 431 31.90 2.34 20.86
N ARG A 432 31.67 3.12 21.88
CA ARG A 432 31.58 4.59 21.78
C ARG A 432 32.89 5.10 21.23
N GLY A 433 32.86 5.65 20.01
CA GLY A 433 33.82 6.64 19.60
C GLY A 433 33.62 7.93 20.46
N PRO A 434 34.66 8.73 20.72
CA PRO A 434 34.54 9.93 21.52
C PRO A 434 33.67 10.95 20.80
N GLY A 435 32.42 11.13 21.24
CA GLY A 435 31.45 12.05 20.66
C GLY A 435 29.97 11.68 20.82
N GLY A 436 29.67 10.60 21.51
CA GLY A 436 28.27 10.19 21.74
C GLY A 436 27.59 11.08 22.80
N GLY A 437 26.48 11.72 22.44
CA GLY A 437 25.61 12.42 23.38
C GLY A 437 25.11 11.50 24.51
N PRO A 438 24.54 12.07 25.60
CA PRO A 438 24.01 11.28 26.70
C PRO A 438 22.97 10.27 26.21
N PRO A 439 22.86 9.08 26.83
CA PRO A 439 21.85 8.10 26.50
C PRO A 439 20.46 8.72 26.69
N LEU A 440 19.56 8.47 25.73
CA LEU A 440 18.16 8.88 25.87
C LEU A 440 17.57 8.30 27.17
N PRO A 441 16.72 9.07 27.88
CA PRO A 441 15.97 8.55 29.02
C PRO A 441 15.21 7.26 28.65
N ALA A 442 15.10 6.30 29.57
CA ALA A 442 14.46 5.02 29.31
C ALA A 442 13.04 5.17 28.75
N ALA A 443 12.26 6.15 29.22
CA ALA A 443 10.93 6.46 28.71
C ALA A 443 10.94 6.94 27.24
N GLU A 444 11.97 7.67 26.83
CA GLU A 444 12.12 8.19 25.47
C GLU A 444 12.60 7.07 24.52
N LEU A 445 13.44 6.15 25.03
CA LEU A 445 13.85 4.94 24.32
C LEU A 445 12.65 4.01 24.12
N GLU A 446 11.80 3.84 25.13
CA GLU A 446 10.57 3.06 25.10
C GLU A 446 9.56 3.71 24.14
N ALA A 447 9.36 5.00 24.21
CA ALA A 447 8.50 5.75 23.28
C ALA A 447 8.99 5.63 21.82
N THR A 448 10.30 5.65 21.59
CA THR A 448 10.88 5.46 20.24
C THR A 448 10.71 4.03 19.76
N ARG A 449 10.84 3.03 20.63
CA ARG A 449 10.68 1.61 20.32
C ARG A 449 9.25 1.27 19.90
N TYR A 450 8.25 1.86 20.58
CA TYR A 450 6.83 1.63 20.30
C TYR A 450 6.18 2.70 19.42
N SER A 451 6.93 3.68 18.93
CA SER A 451 6.41 4.71 18.02
C SER A 451 5.94 4.16 16.67
N ALA A 452 6.43 2.97 16.30
CA ALA A 452 5.96 2.23 15.13
C ALA A 452 4.64 1.48 15.38
N VAL A 453 4.21 1.37 16.65
CA VAL A 453 3.01 0.66 17.08
C VAL A 453 1.93 1.69 17.31
N GLY A 454 0.82 1.59 16.63
CA GLY A 454 -0.32 2.48 16.73
C GLY A 454 -1.24 2.32 15.53
N ASP A 455 -2.39 2.96 15.57
CA ASP A 455 -3.31 2.94 14.45
C ASP A 455 -2.72 3.66 13.25
N VAL A 456 -2.35 2.90 12.27
CA VAL A 456 -1.77 3.35 11.01
C VAL A 456 -2.82 3.15 9.92
N ILE A 457 -3.03 4.17 9.12
CA ILE A 457 -3.67 3.98 7.82
C ILE A 457 -2.60 3.41 6.91
N TYR A 458 -2.81 2.19 6.43
CA TYR A 458 -1.83 1.49 5.59
C TYR A 458 -1.97 1.85 4.12
N GLY A 459 -3.22 2.06 3.65
CA GLY A 459 -3.49 2.46 2.30
C GLY A 459 -4.96 2.83 2.10
N ALA A 460 -5.23 3.50 0.99
CA ALA A 460 -6.56 3.92 0.57
C ALA A 460 -6.77 3.64 -0.90
N ALA A 461 -8.05 3.48 -1.28
CA ALA A 461 -8.53 3.47 -2.65
C ALA A 461 -9.53 4.60 -2.84
N ILE A 462 -9.47 5.30 -3.96
CA ILE A 462 -10.46 6.32 -4.34
C ILE A 462 -11.10 5.87 -5.64
N VAL A 463 -12.40 5.60 -5.58
CA VAL A 463 -13.19 5.08 -6.70
C VAL A 463 -14.50 5.84 -6.76
N ASN A 464 -14.82 6.40 -7.92
CA ASN A 464 -15.99 7.25 -8.09
C ASN A 464 -16.04 8.37 -7.02
N ASN A 465 -17.12 8.45 -6.29
CA ASN A 465 -17.33 9.44 -5.20
C ASN A 465 -17.12 8.80 -3.81
N ALA A 466 -16.19 7.85 -3.68
CA ALA A 466 -15.93 7.16 -2.42
C ALA A 466 -14.44 6.98 -2.15
N ILE A 467 -14.07 7.06 -0.88
CA ILE A 467 -12.73 6.75 -0.38
C ILE A 467 -12.84 5.53 0.53
N PHE A 468 -12.06 4.50 0.26
CA PHE A 468 -11.95 3.31 1.11
C PHE A 468 -10.63 3.35 1.84
N ILE A 469 -10.67 3.31 3.16
CA ILE A 469 -9.49 3.38 4.03
C ILE A 469 -9.43 2.12 4.88
N ARG A 470 -8.24 1.58 5.08
CA ARG A 470 -8.02 0.46 5.99
C ARG A 470 -7.08 0.81 7.13
N SER A 471 -7.44 0.34 8.33
CA SER A 471 -6.60 0.34 9.51
C SER A 471 -6.78 -0.97 10.29
N GLY A 472 -5.80 -1.85 10.20
CA GLY A 472 -5.84 -3.14 10.88
C GLY A 472 -7.01 -4.02 10.45
N ASN A 473 -7.96 -4.24 11.35
CA ASN A 473 -9.19 -5.00 11.10
C ASN A 473 -10.39 -4.13 10.67
N GLU A 474 -10.22 -2.83 10.55
CA GLU A 474 -11.30 -1.90 10.18
C GLU A 474 -11.17 -1.44 8.74
N VAL A 475 -12.29 -1.38 8.04
CA VAL A 475 -12.43 -0.77 6.71
C VAL A 475 -13.49 0.31 6.78
N PHE A 476 -13.18 1.48 6.27
CA PHE A 476 -14.07 2.64 6.24
C PHE A 476 -14.40 2.99 4.80
N CYS A 477 -15.64 3.37 4.54
CA CYS A 477 -16.06 4.03 3.32
C CYS A 477 -16.48 5.47 3.66
N ILE A 478 -15.84 6.41 3.01
CA ILE A 478 -16.17 7.82 3.08
C ILE A 478 -16.89 8.19 1.79
N ARG A 479 -18.06 8.80 1.90
CA ARG A 479 -18.87 9.24 0.76
C ARG A 479 -19.65 10.48 1.16
N ASN A 480 -19.73 11.45 0.28
CA ASN A 480 -20.61 12.59 0.52
C ASN A 480 -22.05 12.09 0.66
N ALA A 481 -22.75 12.55 1.71
CA ALA A 481 -24.17 12.31 1.82
C ALA A 481 -24.86 12.86 0.57
N ASN A 482 -25.64 12.03 -0.13
CA ASN A 482 -26.46 12.50 -1.23
C ASN A 482 -27.42 13.55 -0.66
N ILE A 483 -27.22 14.81 -1.02
CA ILE A 483 -28.24 15.84 -0.83
C ILE A 483 -29.35 15.51 -1.86
N SER A 484 -30.16 14.50 -1.54
CA SER A 484 -31.39 14.25 -2.25
C SER A 484 -32.35 15.41 -1.93
N GLY A 485 -32.47 16.35 -2.85
CA GLY A 485 -33.54 17.35 -2.82
C GLY A 485 -33.09 18.81 -2.71
N VAL A 486 -32.45 19.32 -3.76
CA VAL A 486 -32.73 20.70 -4.20
C VAL A 486 -33.26 20.60 -5.63
N LYS A 487 -34.59 20.46 -5.73
CA LYS A 487 -35.28 20.84 -6.97
C LYS A 487 -35.04 22.34 -7.15
N LYS A 488 -34.39 22.69 -8.26
CA LYS A 488 -34.51 24.00 -8.86
C LYS A 488 -35.81 24.06 -9.67
#